data_599a34b3f3e7453d56af987ee7eef019
#
_entry.id   599a34b3f3e7453d56af987ee7eef019
#
_cell.length_a   1.000
_cell.length_b   1.000
_cell.length_c   1.000
_cell.angle_alpha   90.00
_cell.angle_beta   90.00
_cell.angle_gamma   90.00
#
_symmetry.space_group_name_H-M   'P 1'
#
loop_
_entity.id
_entity.type
_entity.pdbx_description
1 polymer ?
#
loop_
_entity_poly.entity_id
_entity_poly.type
_entity_poly.pdbx_seq_one_letter_code
_entity_poly.pdbx_strand_id
1 'polypeptide(L)'
;MDRMIRRTVRSRFRGVYWIPPKTPLQEPVVFAPNHHGWHDGYVMYHAVTALNLRTVDWIQEFDAFPLFAKVGGMPFPADDPTRRAMTIRKTIRLMREEKRNLLLFAEPSLHSPPEVMPFGNALRLVAAHIPGSSVVPVAIRYEMAIHERPECYILFGSPVPRGDAICERTRLAVKALLDELAMKMRFELDAFQTLAAGTLDVNERLDMRRIPRR
;
A
#
# COMPACT_ATOMS: atom_id res chain seq x y z
N MET A 1 -13.55 -12.08 -1.80
CA MET A 1 -12.43 -11.22 -2.20
C MET A 1 -11.33 -11.23 -1.16
N ASP A 2 -11.60 -10.89 0.09
CA ASP A 2 -10.62 -10.90 1.19
C ASP A 2 -9.80 -12.21 1.25
N ARG A 3 -10.48 -13.38 1.26
CA ARG A 3 -9.80 -14.68 1.27
C ARG A 3 -8.84 -14.88 0.08
N MET A 4 -9.18 -14.36 -1.10
CA MET A 4 -8.33 -14.46 -2.28
C MET A 4 -7.07 -13.60 -2.10
N ILE A 5 -7.20 -12.35 -1.66
CA ILE A 5 -6.06 -11.45 -1.40
C ILE A 5 -5.12 -12.09 -0.38
N ARG A 6 -5.66 -12.57 0.76
CA ARG A 6 -4.86 -13.23 1.81
C ARG A 6 -4.14 -14.48 1.30
N ARG A 7 -4.83 -15.30 0.50
CA ARG A 7 -4.21 -16.49 -0.10
C ARG A 7 -3.10 -16.12 -1.08
N THR A 8 -3.30 -15.08 -1.90
CA THR A 8 -2.28 -14.59 -2.83
C THR A 8 -1.03 -14.15 -2.09
N VAL A 9 -1.16 -13.28 -1.09
CA VAL A 9 -0.02 -12.83 -0.28
C VAL A 9 0.68 -14.02 0.38
N ARG A 10 -0.07 -14.92 1.02
CA ARG A 10 0.49 -16.10 1.68
C ARG A 10 1.29 -17.00 0.72
N SER A 11 0.85 -17.15 -0.52
CA SER A 11 1.52 -18.03 -1.49
C SER A 11 2.71 -17.38 -2.21
N ARG A 12 2.71 -16.05 -2.35
CA ARG A 12 3.70 -15.32 -3.13
C ARG A 12 4.85 -14.77 -2.30
N PHE A 13 4.63 -14.54 -1.01
CA PHE A 13 5.60 -13.97 -0.11
C PHE A 13 6.05 -14.96 0.96
N ARG A 14 7.29 -14.82 1.43
CA ARG A 14 7.74 -15.42 2.68
C ARG A 14 7.07 -14.76 3.88
N GLY A 15 6.89 -13.45 3.83
CA GLY A 15 6.18 -12.66 4.82
C GLY A 15 6.00 -11.22 4.35
N VAL A 16 5.06 -10.55 5.00
CA VAL A 16 4.87 -9.11 4.89
C VAL A 16 5.10 -8.53 6.28
N TYR A 17 6.02 -7.61 6.37
CA TYR A 17 6.48 -6.98 7.61
C TYR A 17 6.21 -5.49 7.57
N TRP A 18 5.94 -4.89 8.70
CA TRP A 18 5.66 -3.46 8.74
C TRP A 18 6.11 -2.81 10.03
N ILE A 19 6.32 -1.52 9.98
CA ILE A 19 6.34 -0.66 11.15
C ILE A 19 5.06 0.16 11.10
N PRO A 20 4.08 -0.10 12.00
CA PRO A 20 2.80 0.60 11.99
C PRO A 20 2.98 2.11 12.28
N PRO A 21 1.97 2.95 11.97
CA PRO A 21 1.99 4.36 12.33
C PRO A 21 2.25 4.54 13.83
N LYS A 22 3.16 5.46 14.19
CA LYS A 22 3.55 5.72 15.59
C LYS A 22 2.42 6.33 16.43
N THR A 23 1.48 7.00 15.78
CA THR A 23 0.34 7.65 16.43
C THR A 23 -0.95 7.25 15.71
N PRO A 24 -2.11 7.24 16.42
CA PRO A 24 -3.39 7.01 15.78
C PRO A 24 -3.62 7.99 14.62
N LEU A 25 -4.08 7.47 13.50
CA LEU A 25 -4.36 8.27 12.31
C LEU A 25 -5.68 9.01 12.46
N GLN A 26 -5.67 10.31 12.14
CA GLN A 26 -6.90 11.12 12.12
C GLN A 26 -7.62 10.90 10.79
N GLU A 27 -8.73 10.18 10.82
CA GLU A 27 -9.57 9.93 9.64
C GLU A 27 -10.38 11.17 9.21
N PRO A 28 -10.62 11.33 7.91
CA PRO A 28 -10.22 10.46 6.82
C PRO A 28 -8.75 10.65 6.41
N VAL A 29 -8.11 9.54 5.98
CA VAL A 29 -6.71 9.50 5.55
C VAL A 29 -6.62 9.22 4.06
N VAL A 30 -5.68 9.87 3.38
CA VAL A 30 -5.18 9.47 2.05
C VAL A 30 -3.83 8.82 2.25
N PHE A 31 -3.74 7.52 2.04
CA PHE A 31 -2.46 6.80 1.96
C PHE A 31 -1.88 6.96 0.57
N ALA A 32 -0.65 7.41 0.49
CA ALA A 32 0.06 7.63 -0.76
C ALA A 32 1.37 6.81 -0.78
N PRO A 33 1.31 5.53 -1.16
CA PRO A 33 2.50 4.70 -1.33
C PRO A 33 3.20 4.96 -2.68
N ASN A 34 4.49 4.51 -2.77
CA ASN A 34 5.13 4.25 -4.07
C ASN A 34 4.45 3.08 -4.79
N HIS A 35 4.68 3.00 -6.12
CA HIS A 35 4.06 1.95 -6.95
C HIS A 35 5.11 1.15 -7.75
N HIS A 36 5.84 0.28 -7.05
CA HIS A 36 6.97 -0.48 -7.60
C HIS A 36 6.69 -1.97 -7.76
N GLY A 37 5.54 -2.46 -7.29
CA GLY A 37 5.23 -3.88 -7.30
C GLY A 37 3.79 -4.20 -7.66
N TRP A 38 3.61 -5.26 -8.45
CA TRP A 38 2.27 -5.73 -8.84
C TRP A 38 1.37 -6.05 -7.63
N HIS A 39 1.98 -6.40 -6.49
CA HIS A 39 1.24 -6.76 -5.28
C HIS A 39 1.01 -5.59 -4.32
N ASP A 40 1.37 -4.35 -4.68
CA ASP A 40 1.27 -3.19 -3.77
C ASP A 40 -0.13 -3.01 -3.19
N GLY A 41 -1.18 -3.10 -4.02
CA GLY A 41 -2.57 -3.04 -3.56
C GLY A 41 -2.93 -4.17 -2.59
N TYR A 42 -2.37 -5.38 -2.79
CA TYR A 42 -2.63 -6.53 -1.91
C TYR A 42 -1.98 -6.38 -0.54
N VAL A 43 -0.72 -5.92 -0.49
CA VAL A 43 -0.01 -5.74 0.79
C VAL A 43 -0.56 -4.54 1.55
N MET A 44 -0.93 -3.46 0.85
CA MET A 44 -1.61 -2.33 1.46
C MET A 44 -3.01 -2.68 1.98
N TYR A 45 -3.74 -3.58 1.30
CA TYR A 45 -5.00 -4.10 1.82
C TYR A 45 -4.82 -4.78 3.18
N HIS A 46 -3.75 -5.57 3.37
CA HIS A 46 -3.42 -6.14 4.68
C HIS A 46 -3.15 -5.04 5.71
N ALA A 47 -2.38 -4.02 5.36
CA ALA A 47 -2.02 -2.94 6.26
C ALA A 47 -3.26 -2.12 6.72
N VAL A 48 -4.11 -1.67 5.79
CA VAL A 48 -5.31 -0.90 6.14
C VAL A 48 -6.33 -1.74 6.90
N THR A 49 -6.42 -3.05 6.61
CA THR A 49 -7.28 -3.97 7.36
C THR A 49 -6.77 -4.19 8.79
N ALA A 50 -5.46 -4.31 8.99
CA ALA A 50 -4.85 -4.45 10.31
C ALA A 50 -5.04 -3.19 11.17
N LEU A 51 -5.09 -2.02 10.53
CA LEU A 51 -5.44 -0.74 11.18
C LEU A 51 -6.95 -0.58 11.43
N ASN A 52 -7.77 -1.57 11.03
CA ASN A 52 -9.24 -1.52 11.10
C ASN A 52 -9.85 -0.31 10.36
N LEU A 53 -9.26 0.08 9.24
CA LEU A 53 -9.67 1.25 8.45
C LEU A 53 -10.54 0.84 7.26
N ARG A 54 -11.66 1.54 7.07
CA ARG A 54 -12.52 1.38 5.89
C ARG A 54 -11.96 2.22 4.74
N THR A 55 -11.38 1.56 3.74
CA THR A 55 -10.61 2.22 2.66
C THR A 55 -11.24 1.95 1.30
N VAL A 56 -11.17 2.93 0.41
CA VAL A 56 -11.39 2.77 -1.03
C VAL A 56 -10.05 2.82 -1.76
N ASP A 57 -9.98 2.14 -2.90
CA ASP A 57 -8.77 2.06 -3.74
C ASP A 57 -9.13 2.33 -5.20
N TRP A 58 -8.28 3.05 -5.93
CA TRP A 58 -8.49 3.36 -7.34
C TRP A 58 -7.70 2.38 -8.21
N ILE A 59 -8.42 1.66 -9.06
CA ILE A 59 -7.88 0.58 -9.87
C ILE A 59 -8.05 0.91 -11.35
N GLN A 60 -6.94 1.03 -12.06
CA GLN A 60 -6.92 1.33 -13.49
C GLN A 60 -7.59 0.19 -14.29
N GLU A 61 -7.21 -1.05 -14.04
CA GLU A 61 -7.72 -2.26 -14.72
C GLU A 61 -8.94 -2.86 -14.00
N PHE A 62 -9.80 -2.00 -13.41
CA PHE A 62 -10.95 -2.45 -12.63
C PHE A 62 -11.89 -3.36 -13.40
N ASP A 63 -12.12 -3.08 -14.67
CA ASP A 63 -13.08 -3.83 -15.50
C ASP A 63 -12.59 -5.24 -15.82
N ALA A 64 -11.28 -5.48 -15.80
CA ALA A 64 -10.73 -6.83 -15.93
C ALA A 64 -11.07 -7.71 -14.71
N PHE A 65 -11.25 -7.11 -13.53
CA PHE A 65 -11.60 -7.85 -12.32
C PHE A 65 -12.50 -7.05 -11.35
N PRO A 66 -13.79 -6.86 -11.69
CA PRO A 66 -14.71 -5.99 -10.95
C PRO A 66 -15.03 -6.47 -9.53
N LEU A 67 -14.63 -7.70 -9.18
CA LEU A 67 -14.80 -8.24 -7.82
C LEU A 67 -14.03 -7.45 -6.76
N PHE A 68 -13.04 -6.65 -7.12
CA PHE A 68 -12.37 -5.71 -6.21
C PHE A 68 -13.32 -4.69 -5.57
N ALA A 69 -14.49 -4.41 -6.18
CA ALA A 69 -15.51 -3.60 -5.55
C ALA A 69 -15.91 -4.07 -4.14
N LYS A 70 -15.84 -5.40 -3.88
CA LYS A 70 -16.18 -6.00 -2.58
C LYS A 70 -15.20 -5.64 -1.46
N VAL A 71 -14.03 -5.10 -1.80
CA VAL A 71 -12.98 -4.69 -0.85
C VAL A 71 -12.62 -3.20 -0.98
N GLY A 72 -13.50 -2.42 -1.62
CA GLY A 72 -13.33 -0.97 -1.74
C GLY A 72 -12.74 -0.50 -3.06
N GLY A 73 -12.42 -1.40 -3.99
CA GLY A 73 -11.92 -1.05 -5.31
C GLY A 73 -12.93 -0.22 -6.12
N MET A 74 -12.46 0.79 -6.81
CA MET A 74 -13.24 1.69 -7.66
C MET A 74 -12.53 1.87 -9.01
N PRO A 75 -13.30 1.98 -10.13
CA PRO A 75 -12.70 2.13 -11.46
C PRO A 75 -11.99 3.49 -11.62
N PHE A 76 -10.77 3.46 -12.14
CA PHE A 76 -10.00 4.66 -12.47
C PHE A 76 -9.23 4.49 -13.78
N PRO A 77 -9.93 4.24 -14.92
CA PRO A 77 -9.30 3.92 -16.18
C PRO A 77 -8.47 5.08 -16.72
N ALA A 78 -7.36 4.76 -17.40
CA ALA A 78 -6.45 5.78 -17.94
C ALA A 78 -7.06 6.56 -19.11
N ASP A 79 -7.88 5.91 -19.91
CA ASP A 79 -8.46 6.39 -21.17
C ASP A 79 -9.85 7.03 -21.04
N ASP A 80 -10.48 7.02 -19.85
CA ASP A 80 -11.78 7.62 -19.63
C ASP A 80 -11.74 8.73 -18.53
N PRO A 81 -11.48 10.00 -18.92
CA PRO A 81 -11.46 11.14 -18.01
C PRO A 81 -12.80 11.37 -17.28
N THR A 82 -13.92 11.07 -17.94
CA THR A 82 -15.24 11.25 -17.35
C THR A 82 -15.46 10.29 -16.19
N ARG A 83 -15.14 9.03 -16.40
CA ARG A 83 -15.24 7.99 -15.38
C ARG A 83 -14.28 8.25 -14.22
N ARG A 84 -13.04 8.73 -14.49
CA ARG A 84 -12.13 9.18 -13.44
C ARG A 84 -12.72 10.32 -12.60
N ALA A 85 -13.30 11.34 -13.25
CA ALA A 85 -13.94 12.45 -12.54
C ALA A 85 -15.14 12.00 -11.68
N MET A 86 -15.92 11.03 -12.14
CA MET A 86 -16.99 10.41 -11.36
C MET A 86 -16.45 9.69 -10.13
N THR A 87 -15.37 8.92 -10.29
CA THR A 87 -14.72 8.20 -9.19
C THR A 87 -14.13 9.17 -8.17
N ILE A 88 -13.48 10.25 -8.58
CA ILE A 88 -12.97 11.29 -7.67
C ILE A 88 -14.12 11.90 -6.86
N ARG A 89 -15.20 12.31 -7.52
CA ARG A 89 -16.39 12.89 -6.85
C ARG A 89 -17.01 11.91 -5.84
N LYS A 90 -17.17 10.65 -6.23
CA LYS A 90 -17.68 9.60 -5.34
C LYS A 90 -16.75 9.38 -4.14
N THR A 91 -15.44 9.33 -4.35
CA THR A 91 -14.44 9.20 -3.29
C THR A 91 -14.54 10.36 -2.30
N ILE A 92 -14.56 11.60 -2.79
CA ILE A 92 -14.70 12.80 -1.94
C ILE A 92 -15.97 12.71 -1.07
N ARG A 93 -17.09 12.29 -1.65
CA ARG A 93 -18.35 12.10 -0.91
C ARG A 93 -18.19 11.04 0.18
N LEU A 94 -17.65 9.85 -0.15
CA LEU A 94 -17.45 8.77 0.82
C LEU A 94 -16.51 9.16 1.96
N MET A 95 -15.44 9.90 1.67
CA MET A 95 -14.52 10.41 2.69
C MET A 95 -15.18 11.43 3.62
N ARG A 96 -16.03 12.31 3.08
CA ARG A 96 -16.74 13.33 3.88
C ARG A 96 -17.86 12.73 4.75
N GLU A 97 -18.72 11.93 4.14
CA GLU A 97 -19.96 11.46 4.76
C GLU A 97 -19.75 10.20 5.59
N GLU A 98 -18.91 9.26 5.12
CA GLU A 98 -18.73 7.95 5.74
C GLU A 98 -17.35 7.79 6.42
N LYS A 99 -16.52 8.83 6.44
CA LYS A 99 -15.13 8.76 6.97
C LYS A 99 -14.31 7.63 6.34
N ARG A 100 -14.56 7.32 5.05
CA ARG A 100 -13.74 6.37 4.32
C ARG A 100 -12.35 6.97 4.11
N ASN A 101 -11.36 6.10 4.12
CA ASN A 101 -9.99 6.43 3.75
C ASN A 101 -9.76 6.14 2.27
N LEU A 102 -8.72 6.71 1.69
CA LEU A 102 -8.33 6.46 0.30
C LEU A 102 -6.91 5.85 0.26
N LEU A 103 -6.76 4.73 -0.42
CA LEU A 103 -5.47 4.25 -0.89
C LEU A 103 -5.27 4.78 -2.32
N LEU A 104 -4.22 5.57 -2.52
CA LEU A 104 -3.96 6.23 -3.79
C LEU A 104 -2.51 6.00 -4.22
N PHE A 105 -2.31 5.17 -5.22
CA PHE A 105 -1.06 5.12 -5.95
C PHE A 105 -0.99 6.34 -6.86
N ALA A 106 -0.30 7.39 -6.37
CA ALA A 106 -0.31 8.70 -7.02
C ALA A 106 0.69 8.80 -8.18
N GLU A 107 1.54 7.80 -8.35
CA GLU A 107 2.40 7.65 -9.53
C GLU A 107 1.57 7.28 -10.77
N PRO A 108 1.96 7.73 -11.98
CA PRO A 108 1.15 7.55 -13.18
C PRO A 108 1.07 6.08 -13.65
N SER A 109 2.02 5.26 -13.27
CA SER A 109 2.09 3.86 -13.66
C SER A 109 2.94 3.03 -12.70
N LEU A 110 2.70 1.73 -12.69
CA LEU A 110 3.59 0.74 -12.08
C LEU A 110 4.94 0.74 -12.81
N HIS A 111 6.04 0.80 -12.07
CA HIS A 111 7.39 0.80 -12.63
C HIS A 111 8.43 0.18 -11.70
N SER A 112 9.62 -0.10 -12.23
CA SER A 112 10.71 -0.64 -11.43
C SER A 112 11.33 0.42 -10.52
N PRO A 113 11.75 0.03 -9.27
CA PRO A 113 12.52 0.90 -8.40
C PRO A 113 13.88 1.27 -9.05
N PRO A 114 14.64 2.25 -8.52
CA PRO A 114 14.43 2.94 -7.24
C PRO A 114 13.66 4.26 -7.30
N GLU A 115 13.40 4.79 -8.48
CA GLU A 115 12.82 6.12 -8.63
C GLU A 115 11.36 6.18 -8.17
N VAL A 116 10.95 7.33 -7.63
CA VAL A 116 9.55 7.66 -7.37
C VAL A 116 9.12 8.74 -8.37
N MET A 117 8.20 8.39 -9.25
CA MET A 117 7.72 9.26 -10.30
C MET A 117 6.95 10.49 -9.73
N PRO A 118 6.81 11.57 -10.50
CA PRO A 118 5.97 12.69 -10.10
C PRO A 118 4.54 12.27 -9.80
N PHE A 119 4.01 12.71 -8.67
CA PHE A 119 2.65 12.39 -8.26
C PHE A 119 1.61 13.20 -9.03
N GLY A 120 0.56 12.52 -9.50
CA GLY A 120 -0.50 13.12 -10.28
C GLY A 120 -1.40 14.08 -9.49
N ASN A 121 -2.07 14.98 -10.21
CA ASN A 121 -2.96 16.02 -9.65
C ASN A 121 -4.16 15.46 -8.87
N ALA A 122 -4.51 14.19 -9.02
CA ALA A 122 -5.62 13.57 -8.30
C ALA A 122 -5.44 13.66 -6.77
N LEU A 123 -4.21 13.48 -6.28
CA LEU A 123 -3.87 13.65 -4.86
C LEU A 123 -4.21 15.08 -4.38
N ARG A 124 -3.79 16.10 -5.13
CA ARG A 124 -4.06 17.51 -4.81
C ARG A 124 -5.57 17.79 -4.80
N LEU A 125 -6.31 17.27 -5.79
CA LEU A 125 -7.77 17.45 -5.87
C LEU A 125 -8.48 16.85 -4.66
N VAL A 126 -8.17 15.62 -4.28
CA VAL A 126 -8.77 14.98 -3.09
C VAL A 126 -8.40 15.76 -1.83
N ALA A 127 -7.13 16.05 -1.62
CA ALA A 127 -6.66 16.79 -0.45
C ALA A 127 -7.34 18.18 -0.34
N ALA A 128 -7.47 18.93 -1.43
CA ALA A 128 -8.13 20.24 -1.43
C ALA A 128 -9.61 20.17 -1.04
N HIS A 129 -10.32 19.14 -1.48
CA HIS A 129 -11.77 19.01 -1.24
C HIS A 129 -12.11 18.42 0.14
N ILE A 130 -11.15 17.90 0.89
CA ILE A 130 -11.39 17.31 2.22
C ILE A 130 -10.47 17.96 3.25
N PRO A 131 -10.82 19.18 3.74
CA PRO A 131 -9.93 19.96 4.61
C PRO A 131 -9.46 19.23 5.89
N GLY A 132 -10.26 18.31 6.42
CA GLY A 132 -9.92 17.51 7.60
C GLY A 132 -9.11 16.24 7.33
N SER A 133 -8.79 15.92 6.05
CA SER A 133 -8.03 14.70 5.76
C SER A 133 -6.52 14.88 6.00
N SER A 134 -5.88 13.78 6.41
CA SER A 134 -4.42 13.67 6.46
C SER A 134 -3.91 12.94 5.22
N VAL A 135 -2.78 13.39 4.65
CA VAL A 135 -2.06 12.65 3.60
C VAL A 135 -0.85 11.99 4.24
N VAL A 136 -0.84 10.66 4.21
CA VAL A 136 0.20 9.84 4.84
C VAL A 136 1.02 9.15 3.76
N PRO A 137 2.31 9.50 3.61
CA PRO A 137 3.21 8.81 2.70
C PRO A 137 3.51 7.41 3.23
N VAL A 138 3.64 6.44 2.35
CA VAL A 138 3.97 5.04 2.70
C VAL A 138 5.09 4.55 1.80
N ALA A 139 6.08 3.87 2.36
CA ALA A 139 7.11 3.16 1.60
C ALA A 139 6.80 1.68 1.58
N ILE A 140 6.84 1.08 0.38
CA ILE A 140 6.73 -0.36 0.15
C ILE A 140 8.02 -0.82 -0.55
N ARG A 141 8.67 -1.84 0.00
CA ARG A 141 9.87 -2.43 -0.59
C ARG A 141 9.77 -3.95 -0.58
N TYR A 142 10.18 -4.54 -1.69
CA TYR A 142 10.30 -5.99 -1.86
C TYR A 142 11.77 -6.37 -1.85
N GLU A 143 12.08 -7.48 -1.18
CA GLU A 143 13.43 -8.01 -1.07
C GLU A 143 13.41 -9.53 -1.26
N MET A 144 14.20 -10.02 -2.18
CA MET A 144 14.38 -11.48 -2.36
C MET A 144 15.24 -12.08 -1.24
N ALA A 145 16.19 -11.29 -0.72
CA ALA A 145 17.16 -11.73 0.27
C ALA A 145 17.76 -13.11 -0.10
N ILE A 146 17.76 -14.05 0.83
CA ILE A 146 18.28 -15.41 0.65
C ILE A 146 17.16 -16.46 0.57
N HIS A 147 15.93 -16.05 0.30
CA HIS A 147 14.74 -16.89 0.37
C HIS A 147 14.18 -17.22 -1.01
N GLU A 148 13.40 -18.31 -1.10
CA GLU A 148 12.69 -18.71 -2.32
C GLU A 148 11.64 -17.67 -2.75
N ARG A 149 11.05 -16.98 -1.77
CA ARG A 149 9.99 -16.00 -1.99
C ARG A 149 10.41 -14.64 -1.45
N PRO A 150 9.99 -13.56 -2.13
CA PRO A 150 10.27 -12.22 -1.63
C PRO A 150 9.63 -11.98 -0.27
N GLU A 151 10.25 -11.13 0.50
CA GLU A 151 9.69 -10.47 1.66
C GLU A 151 9.21 -9.08 1.25
N CYS A 152 8.16 -8.59 1.89
CA CYS A 152 7.66 -7.23 1.69
C CYS A 152 7.76 -6.46 2.99
N TYR A 153 8.25 -5.24 2.91
CA TYR A 153 8.41 -4.33 4.04
C TYR A 153 7.64 -3.04 3.80
N ILE A 154 6.91 -2.59 4.83
CA ILE A 154 6.06 -1.39 4.76
C ILE A 154 6.41 -0.45 5.91
N LEU A 155 6.62 0.84 5.58
CA LEU A 155 6.87 1.89 6.55
C LEU A 155 5.92 3.07 6.31
N PHE A 156 5.22 3.49 7.37
CA PHE A 156 4.33 4.65 7.33
C PHE A 156 5.06 5.89 7.82
N GLY A 157 4.93 6.99 7.04
CA GLY A 157 5.47 8.28 7.42
C GLY A 157 4.50 9.14 8.23
N SER A 158 4.98 10.29 8.66
CA SER A 158 4.15 11.32 9.27
C SER A 158 3.26 12.01 8.24
N PRO A 159 2.08 12.51 8.63
CA PRO A 159 1.21 13.27 7.73
C PRO A 159 1.94 14.46 7.10
N VAL A 160 1.78 14.61 5.79
CA VAL A 160 2.42 15.67 5.02
C VAL A 160 1.62 16.97 5.15
N PRO A 161 2.28 18.14 5.37
CA PRO A 161 1.61 19.44 5.41
C PRO A 161 0.86 19.75 4.12
N ARG A 162 -0.36 20.29 4.26
CA ARG A 162 -1.24 20.65 3.14
C ARG A 162 -0.71 21.85 2.35
N GLY A 163 -1.31 22.11 1.20
CA GLY A 163 -1.01 23.26 0.33
C GLY A 163 -0.72 22.84 -1.12
N ASP A 164 -0.43 23.80 -1.97
CA ASP A 164 -0.31 23.59 -3.43
C ASP A 164 0.78 22.59 -3.80
N ALA A 165 1.87 22.52 -3.04
CA ALA A 165 2.97 21.60 -3.27
C ALA A 165 2.74 20.20 -2.64
N ILE A 166 1.49 19.82 -2.28
CA ILE A 166 1.20 18.53 -1.60
C ILE A 166 1.72 17.32 -2.36
N CYS A 167 1.58 17.29 -3.70
CA CYS A 167 2.04 16.17 -4.53
C CYS A 167 3.56 16.00 -4.42
N GLU A 168 4.31 17.09 -4.59
CA GLU A 168 5.78 17.04 -4.53
C GLU A 168 6.28 16.75 -3.11
N ARG A 169 5.71 17.39 -2.08
CA ARG A 169 6.07 17.08 -0.69
C ARG A 169 5.81 15.62 -0.33
N THR A 170 4.67 15.06 -0.79
CA THR A 170 4.35 13.65 -0.53
C THR A 170 5.32 12.74 -1.27
N ARG A 171 5.64 13.03 -2.52
CA ARG A 171 6.63 12.29 -3.30
C ARG A 171 8.00 12.27 -2.62
N LEU A 172 8.49 13.44 -2.19
CA LEU A 172 9.77 13.56 -1.48
C LEU A 172 9.74 12.80 -0.14
N ALA A 173 8.62 12.85 0.58
CA ALA A 173 8.45 12.09 1.81
C ALA A 173 8.47 10.58 1.56
N VAL A 174 7.84 10.09 0.49
CA VAL A 174 7.90 8.66 0.10
C VAL A 174 9.33 8.27 -0.24
N LYS A 175 10.08 9.11 -0.99
CA LYS A 175 11.48 8.85 -1.31
C LYS A 175 12.34 8.74 -0.04
N ALA A 176 12.20 9.70 0.87
CA ALA A 176 12.92 9.67 2.15
C ALA A 176 12.56 8.43 3.00
N LEU A 177 11.28 8.02 2.97
CA LEU A 177 10.84 6.81 3.66
C LEU A 177 11.41 5.52 3.03
N LEU A 178 11.58 5.47 1.71
CA LEU A 178 12.23 4.33 1.04
C LEU A 178 13.71 4.22 1.46
N ASP A 179 14.41 5.34 1.60
CA ASP A 179 15.79 5.37 2.11
C ASP A 179 15.83 4.94 3.60
N GLU A 180 14.92 5.46 4.44
CA GLU A 180 14.79 5.05 5.84
C GLU A 180 14.45 3.56 5.95
N LEU A 181 13.52 3.07 5.14
CA LEU A 181 13.12 1.66 5.10
C LEU A 181 14.30 0.76 4.77
N ALA A 182 15.13 1.14 3.77
CA ALA A 182 16.32 0.40 3.39
C ALA A 182 17.34 0.31 4.56
N MET A 183 17.53 1.40 5.31
CA MET A 183 18.39 1.42 6.47
C MET A 183 17.85 0.55 7.61
N LYS A 184 16.54 0.63 7.88
CA LYS A 184 15.89 -0.20 8.91
C LYS A 184 15.96 -1.69 8.58
N MET A 185 15.74 -2.08 7.34
CA MET A 185 15.89 -3.47 6.89
C MET A 185 17.31 -4.01 7.09
N ARG A 186 18.32 -3.15 7.03
CA ARG A 186 19.72 -3.53 7.21
C ARG A 186 20.15 -3.60 8.67
N PHE A 187 19.65 -2.72 9.53
CA PHE A 187 20.21 -2.52 10.86
C PHE A 187 19.19 -2.69 12.01
N GLU A 188 17.89 -2.71 11.71
CA GLU A 188 16.82 -2.69 12.70
C GLU A 188 15.70 -3.69 12.36
N LEU A 189 16.04 -4.90 11.90
CA LEU A 189 15.03 -5.90 11.52
C LEU A 189 14.05 -6.22 12.64
N ASP A 190 14.47 -6.18 13.89
CA ASP A 190 13.62 -6.44 15.07
C ASP A 190 12.56 -5.36 15.29
N ALA A 191 12.67 -4.19 14.62
CA ALA A 191 11.65 -3.15 14.68
C ALA A 191 10.39 -3.50 13.88
N PHE A 192 10.49 -4.48 12.97
CA PHE A 192 9.36 -4.87 12.13
C PHE A 192 8.48 -5.92 12.80
N GLN A 193 7.17 -5.68 12.72
CA GLN A 193 6.15 -6.63 13.12
C GLN A 193 5.68 -7.44 11.91
N THR A 194 5.30 -8.69 12.11
CA THR A 194 4.67 -9.49 11.04
C THR A 194 3.25 -8.99 10.78
N LEU A 195 3.02 -8.44 9.61
CA LEU A 195 1.68 -8.03 9.15
C LEU A 195 0.91 -9.21 8.57
N ALA A 196 1.58 -10.02 7.75
CA ALA A 196 0.99 -11.24 7.19
C ALA A 196 2.05 -12.33 7.06
N ALA A 197 1.76 -13.50 7.61
CA ALA A 197 2.60 -14.67 7.42
C ALA A 197 2.44 -15.21 5.99
N GLY A 198 3.56 -15.53 5.37
CA GLY A 198 3.63 -16.12 4.05
C GLY A 198 3.97 -17.62 4.09
N THR A 199 4.71 -18.06 3.09
CA THR A 199 5.14 -19.45 2.97
C THR A 199 6.65 -19.54 3.15
N LEU A 200 7.07 -20.29 4.15
CA LEU A 200 8.48 -20.56 4.43
C LEU A 200 9.14 -21.32 3.27
N ASP A 201 10.46 -21.28 3.22
CA ASP A 201 11.25 -22.02 2.24
C ASP A 201 11.10 -23.54 2.37
N VAL A 202 11.40 -24.28 1.31
CA VAL A 202 11.21 -25.72 1.30
C VAL A 202 12.01 -26.44 2.39
N ASN A 203 13.24 -25.99 2.64
CA ASN A 203 14.11 -26.55 3.67
C ASN A 203 13.65 -26.25 5.11
N GLU A 204 12.91 -25.17 5.32
CA GLU A 204 12.31 -24.84 6.62
C GLU A 204 11.05 -25.67 6.88
N ARG A 205 10.25 -25.91 5.80
CA ARG A 205 9.01 -26.70 5.87
C ARG A 205 9.26 -28.21 5.94
N LEU A 206 10.30 -28.68 5.26
CA LEU A 206 10.63 -30.09 5.06
C LEU A 206 12.04 -30.41 5.58
N ASP A 207 12.23 -30.24 6.89
CA ASP A 207 13.50 -30.64 7.52
C ASP A 207 13.59 -32.17 7.59
N MET A 208 14.19 -32.78 6.58
CA MET A 208 14.37 -34.24 6.45
C MET A 208 15.18 -34.87 7.59
N ARG A 209 15.94 -34.06 8.35
CA ARG A 209 16.69 -34.54 9.53
C ARG A 209 15.75 -34.89 10.70
N ARG A 210 14.54 -34.33 10.70
CA ARG A 210 13.50 -34.56 11.73
C ARG A 210 12.56 -35.70 11.40
N ILE A 211 12.67 -36.30 10.21
CA ILE A 211 11.85 -37.44 9.83
C ILE A 211 12.52 -38.69 10.42
N PRO A 212 11.84 -39.47 11.31
CA PRO A 212 12.40 -40.71 11.82
C PRO A 212 12.71 -41.65 10.65
N ARG A 213 13.96 -42.11 10.57
CA ARG A 213 14.31 -43.17 9.63
C ARG A 213 13.56 -44.44 10.11
N ARG A 214 12.60 -44.89 9.35
CA ARG A 214 11.95 -46.21 9.55
C ARG A 214 12.92 -47.34 9.20
#